data_604a45893316dc4e155e0c81ac6ce67e
#
_entry.id   604a45893316dc4e155e0c81ac6ce67e
#
_cell.length_a   1.000
_cell.length_b   1.000
_cell.length_c   1.000
_cell.angle_alpha   90.00
_cell.angle_beta   90.00
_cell.angle_gamma   90.00
#
_symmetry.space_group_name_H-M   'P 1'
#
loop_
_entity.id
_entity.type
_entity.pdbx_description
1 polymer ?
#
loop_
_entity_poly.entity_id
_entity_poly.type
_entity_poly.pdbx_seq_one_letter_code
_entity_poly.pdbx_strand_id
1 'polypeptide(L)'
;MKKTLAALIVTAFAASAANAAVVYDNEGTKVELNGSLRLILEKANAKETNQLTGVSTKTTNSALRNAGSRFGITVKHNLDNDFYALGRLEFRFDDTESRDQFGSLYAKRAYVGLGSKATGDITFGRQLTIADDLTQANDYEYGFIPKGKYIPTSGTGVVRYDYKGIEGLQLSANYNFGQRHDEMGNPLKTKKGALDANGNQTYVADPTGNIKNAYGLGALYTAGDLDARFAYGHTNYETGSSASHRKDGFLASLGYKFADFKLTGDFGYAHEKNGDAKLNKFYVSPGFAYQVTPASQVYGNYLYERAKVKDGDKAKTHGFLLGADYKLHKQVVLFVEGKYVTAKKYTANLNGGYTYSQKVNDRAIGVGMRVFF
;
A
#
# COMPACT_ATOMS: atom_id res chain seq x y z
N MET A 1 5.06 -32.20 -18.18
CA MET A 1 4.30 -31.69 -17.02
C MET A 1 5.06 -30.68 -16.13
N LYS A 2 6.25 -30.16 -16.51
CA LYS A 2 7.02 -29.19 -15.68
C LYS A 2 6.88 -27.73 -16.12
N LYS A 3 6.16 -27.42 -17.18
CA LYS A 3 6.02 -26.05 -17.71
C LYS A 3 4.77 -25.29 -17.22
N THR A 4 3.85 -25.95 -16.52
CA THR A 4 2.59 -25.36 -16.06
C THR A 4 2.71 -24.73 -14.65
N LEU A 5 3.76 -25.05 -13.89
CA LEU A 5 3.93 -24.55 -12.51
C LEU A 5 4.53 -23.13 -12.45
N ALA A 6 5.36 -22.75 -13.42
CA ALA A 6 5.97 -21.41 -13.49
C ALA A 6 4.94 -20.31 -13.81
N ALA A 7 3.83 -20.64 -14.47
CA ALA A 7 2.76 -19.71 -14.80
C ALA A 7 1.89 -19.31 -13.58
N LEU A 8 1.91 -20.08 -12.49
CA LEU A 8 1.06 -19.84 -11.31
C LEU A 8 1.65 -18.85 -10.29
N ILE A 9 2.93 -18.55 -10.35
CA ILE A 9 3.61 -17.66 -9.38
C ILE A 9 3.50 -16.18 -9.78
N VAL A 10 3.29 -15.87 -11.05
CA VAL A 10 2.96 -14.52 -11.56
C VAL A 10 1.53 -14.10 -11.14
N THR A 11 0.71 -15.01 -10.62
CA THR A 11 -0.72 -14.84 -10.45
C THR A 11 -1.16 -14.01 -9.23
N ALA A 12 -0.32 -13.70 -8.27
CA ALA A 12 -0.73 -12.78 -7.18
C ALA A 12 -0.87 -11.32 -7.67
N PHE A 13 -0.09 -10.92 -8.70
CA PHE A 13 -0.27 -9.64 -9.41
C PHE A 13 -1.24 -9.74 -10.59
N ALA A 14 -1.37 -10.92 -11.17
CA ALA A 14 -2.27 -11.19 -12.29
C ALA A 14 -3.73 -11.42 -11.88
N ALA A 15 -4.06 -11.51 -10.59
CA ALA A 15 -5.44 -11.76 -10.17
C ALA A 15 -6.43 -10.65 -10.62
N SER A 16 -5.95 -9.42 -10.84
CA SER A 16 -6.76 -8.37 -11.47
C SER A 16 -6.75 -8.43 -13.00
N ALA A 17 -5.69 -8.97 -13.62
CA ALA A 17 -5.59 -9.11 -15.07
C ALA A 17 -6.20 -10.43 -15.58
N ALA A 18 -6.22 -11.48 -14.74
CA ALA A 18 -6.82 -12.78 -15.11
C ALA A 18 -8.35 -12.73 -15.25
N ASN A 19 -8.99 -11.68 -14.76
CA ASN A 19 -10.43 -11.46 -14.85
C ASN A 19 -10.81 -10.25 -15.74
N ALA A 20 -9.84 -9.62 -16.41
CA ALA A 20 -10.11 -8.49 -17.29
C ALA A 20 -10.87 -8.96 -18.54
N ALA A 21 -11.95 -8.28 -18.88
CA ALA A 21 -12.67 -8.50 -20.11
C ALA A 21 -12.01 -7.72 -21.24
N VAL A 22 -11.60 -8.41 -22.31
CA VAL A 22 -11.17 -7.77 -23.54
C VAL A 22 -12.40 -7.21 -24.24
N VAL A 23 -12.50 -5.89 -24.32
CA VAL A 23 -13.65 -5.21 -24.95
C VAL A 23 -13.34 -4.75 -26.38
N TYR A 24 -12.07 -4.68 -26.73
CA TYR A 24 -11.60 -4.39 -28.08
C TYR A 24 -10.23 -5.03 -28.31
N ASP A 25 -10.05 -5.68 -29.45
CA ASP A 25 -8.77 -6.26 -29.89
C ASP A 25 -8.71 -6.28 -31.42
N ASN A 26 -8.24 -5.20 -32.00
CA ASN A 26 -8.11 -5.02 -33.43
C ASN A 26 -7.01 -4.02 -33.78
N GLU A 27 -6.40 -4.20 -34.96
CA GLU A 27 -5.40 -3.28 -35.53
C GLU A 27 -4.26 -2.93 -34.55
N GLY A 28 -3.79 -3.94 -33.80
CA GLY A 28 -2.72 -3.75 -32.82
C GLY A 28 -3.14 -3.04 -31.53
N THR A 29 -4.42 -2.63 -31.40
CA THR A 29 -4.97 -2.01 -30.20
C THR A 29 -5.74 -3.03 -29.38
N LYS A 30 -5.40 -3.18 -28.11
CA LYS A 30 -6.13 -3.98 -27.13
C LYS A 30 -6.64 -3.11 -26.00
N VAL A 31 -7.95 -3.20 -25.71
CA VAL A 31 -8.60 -2.52 -24.59
C VAL A 31 -9.20 -3.55 -23.65
N GLU A 32 -8.82 -3.46 -22.39
CA GLU A 32 -9.28 -4.35 -21.33
C GLU A 32 -10.05 -3.56 -20.27
N LEU A 33 -11.23 -4.04 -19.92
CA LEU A 33 -12.00 -3.58 -18.76
C LEU A 33 -11.74 -4.54 -17.60
N ASN A 34 -11.43 -4.01 -16.44
CA ASN A 34 -11.23 -4.79 -15.23
C ASN A 34 -11.84 -4.09 -14.02
N GLY A 35 -12.28 -4.87 -13.04
CA GLY A 35 -12.84 -4.31 -11.85
C GLY A 35 -13.19 -5.34 -10.78
N SER A 36 -13.67 -4.85 -9.66
CA SER A 36 -14.24 -5.69 -8.62
C SER A 36 -15.19 -4.91 -7.73
N LEU A 37 -16.31 -5.51 -7.39
CA LEU A 37 -17.15 -5.10 -6.28
C LEU A 37 -16.72 -5.84 -5.04
N ARG A 38 -16.56 -5.11 -3.93
CA ARG A 38 -15.98 -5.61 -2.68
C ARG A 38 -16.78 -5.07 -1.51
N LEU A 39 -17.41 -5.97 -0.78
CA LEU A 39 -18.16 -5.64 0.43
C LEU A 39 -17.66 -6.46 1.59
N ILE A 40 -17.77 -5.89 2.78
CA ILE A 40 -17.43 -6.53 4.05
C ILE A 40 -18.49 -6.17 5.11
N LEU A 41 -18.98 -7.19 5.79
CA LEU A 41 -19.68 -7.03 7.06
C LEU A 41 -18.64 -7.13 8.18
N GLU A 42 -18.48 -6.07 8.95
CA GLU A 42 -17.42 -6.00 9.95
C GLU A 42 -17.92 -5.61 11.34
N LYS A 43 -17.16 -6.03 12.33
CA LYS A 43 -17.18 -5.47 13.68
C LYS A 43 -15.78 -5.03 14.06
N ALA A 44 -15.62 -3.73 14.30
CA ALA A 44 -14.35 -3.12 14.67
C ALA A 44 -14.45 -2.45 16.05
N ASN A 45 -13.33 -2.45 16.77
CA ASN A 45 -13.22 -1.81 18.08
C ASN A 45 -11.83 -1.25 18.26
N ALA A 46 -11.74 0.05 18.53
CA ALA A 46 -10.51 0.71 18.94
C ALA A 46 -10.65 1.21 20.36
N LYS A 47 -9.62 0.96 21.20
CA LYS A 47 -9.52 1.50 22.56
C LYS A 47 -8.17 2.20 22.70
N GLU A 48 -8.24 3.48 22.98
CA GLU A 48 -7.08 4.30 23.35
C GLU A 48 -7.09 4.55 24.86
N THR A 49 -5.94 4.41 25.50
CA THR A 49 -5.77 4.65 26.93
C THR A 49 -4.57 5.55 27.14
N ASN A 50 -4.79 6.70 27.75
CA ASN A 50 -3.72 7.53 28.30
C ASN A 50 -3.25 6.89 29.61
N GLN A 51 -2.00 6.43 29.64
CA GLN A 51 -1.46 5.69 30.79
C GLN A 51 -1.06 6.61 31.96
N LEU A 52 -0.93 7.91 31.71
CA LEU A 52 -0.59 8.90 32.74
C LEU A 52 -1.83 9.31 33.55
N THR A 53 -2.98 9.42 32.89
CA THR A 53 -4.23 9.86 33.51
C THR A 53 -5.21 8.71 33.76
N GLY A 54 -4.97 7.52 33.20
CA GLY A 54 -5.89 6.39 33.24
C GLY A 54 -7.14 6.54 32.35
N VAL A 55 -7.31 7.68 31.67
CA VAL A 55 -8.48 7.94 30.82
C VAL A 55 -8.43 7.05 29.58
N SER A 56 -9.57 6.44 29.25
CA SER A 56 -9.73 5.60 28.08
C SER A 56 -10.89 6.07 27.21
N THR A 57 -10.64 6.11 25.89
CA THR A 57 -11.67 6.32 24.87
C THR A 57 -11.86 5.01 24.08
N LYS A 58 -13.12 4.62 23.88
CA LYS A 58 -13.46 3.42 23.12
C LYS A 58 -14.38 3.79 21.97
N THR A 59 -14.02 3.34 20.76
CA THR A 59 -14.86 3.43 19.57
C THR A 59 -15.22 2.00 19.12
N THR A 60 -16.50 1.77 18.86
CA THR A 60 -16.99 0.49 18.32
C THR A 60 -17.81 0.78 17.09
N ASN A 61 -17.57 0.04 16.02
CA ASN A 61 -18.31 0.12 14.77
C ASN A 61 -18.76 -1.28 14.34
N SER A 62 -19.98 -1.35 13.80
CA SER A 62 -20.48 -2.52 13.06
C SER A 62 -21.10 -2.00 11.77
N ALA A 63 -20.62 -2.46 10.65
CA ALA A 63 -20.99 -1.91 9.35
C ALA A 63 -20.97 -2.97 8.25
N LEU A 64 -21.88 -2.84 7.29
CA LEU A 64 -21.71 -3.38 5.95
C LEU A 64 -21.15 -2.24 5.09
N ARG A 65 -19.93 -2.40 4.58
CA ARG A 65 -19.24 -1.31 3.86
C ARG A 65 -18.52 -1.75 2.60
N ASN A 66 -18.22 -0.77 1.78
CA ASN A 66 -17.30 -0.92 0.67
C ASN A 66 -15.89 -1.29 1.18
N ALA A 67 -15.30 -2.32 0.58
CA ALA A 67 -13.95 -2.81 0.89
C ALA A 67 -12.98 -2.54 -0.28
N GLY A 68 -13.05 -1.34 -0.85
CA GLY A 68 -12.20 -0.88 -1.94
C GLY A 68 -12.65 -1.35 -3.32
N SER A 69 -13.97 -1.30 -3.59
CA SER A 69 -14.55 -1.51 -4.92
C SER A 69 -13.90 -0.58 -5.93
N ARG A 70 -13.68 -1.10 -7.14
CA ARG A 70 -12.93 -0.41 -8.19
C ARG A 70 -13.25 -0.91 -9.57
N PHE A 71 -13.00 -0.07 -10.57
CA PHE A 71 -12.98 -0.48 -11.96
C PHE A 71 -11.90 0.31 -12.71
N GLY A 72 -11.46 -0.22 -13.85
CA GLY A 72 -10.41 0.41 -14.63
C GLY A 72 -10.38 -0.06 -16.06
N ILE A 73 -9.68 0.70 -16.86
CA ILE A 73 -9.45 0.45 -18.28
C ILE A 73 -7.93 0.42 -18.50
N THR A 74 -7.47 -0.61 -19.19
CA THR A 74 -6.10 -0.70 -19.67
C THR A 74 -6.12 -0.71 -21.20
N VAL A 75 -5.30 0.12 -21.81
CA VAL A 75 -5.13 0.19 -23.25
C VAL A 75 -3.69 -0.15 -23.59
N LYS A 76 -3.48 -1.00 -24.59
CA LYS A 76 -2.18 -1.25 -25.19
C LYS A 76 -2.32 -1.16 -26.69
N HIS A 77 -1.44 -0.41 -27.35
CA HIS A 77 -1.36 -0.28 -28.80
C HIS A 77 0.04 -0.63 -29.28
N ASN A 78 0.14 -1.60 -30.18
CA ASN A 78 1.42 -1.97 -30.80
C ASN A 78 1.86 -0.88 -31.76
N LEU A 79 3.12 -0.52 -31.66
CA LEU A 79 3.83 0.39 -32.54
C LEU A 79 4.81 -0.38 -33.42
N ASP A 80 5.49 0.29 -34.31
CA ASP A 80 6.55 -0.32 -35.11
C ASP A 80 7.77 -0.74 -34.25
N ASN A 81 8.58 -1.68 -34.75
CA ASN A 81 9.83 -2.12 -34.13
C ASN A 81 9.70 -2.67 -32.68
N ASP A 82 8.70 -3.52 -32.44
CA ASP A 82 8.42 -4.15 -31.11
C ASP A 82 8.10 -3.19 -29.98
N PHE A 83 7.88 -1.91 -30.25
CA PHE A 83 7.40 -0.96 -29.28
C PHE A 83 5.87 -1.00 -29.12
N TYR A 84 5.39 -0.57 -27.99
CA TYR A 84 3.97 -0.36 -27.73
C TYR A 84 3.75 0.87 -26.86
N ALA A 85 2.63 1.53 -27.07
CA ALA A 85 2.08 2.51 -26.14
C ALA A 85 1.13 1.81 -25.17
N LEU A 86 1.08 2.29 -23.94
CA LEU A 86 0.17 1.78 -22.92
C LEU A 86 -0.46 2.92 -22.14
N GLY A 87 -1.68 2.68 -21.64
CA GLY A 87 -2.39 3.61 -20.77
C GLY A 87 -3.25 2.85 -19.76
N ARG A 88 -3.40 3.39 -18.56
CA ARG A 88 -4.26 2.82 -17.52
C ARG A 88 -5.00 3.90 -16.76
N LEU A 89 -6.31 3.67 -16.59
CA LEU A 89 -7.17 4.38 -15.66
C LEU A 89 -7.72 3.40 -14.64
N GLU A 90 -7.74 3.75 -13.35
CA GLU A 90 -8.41 3.01 -12.29
C GLU A 90 -9.14 4.00 -11.39
N PHE A 91 -10.43 3.76 -11.22
CA PHE A 91 -11.29 4.53 -10.34
C PHE A 91 -11.66 3.73 -9.10
N ARG A 92 -11.77 4.42 -7.98
CA ARG A 92 -12.27 3.90 -6.70
C ARG A 92 -13.32 4.83 -6.13
N PHE A 93 -14.16 4.30 -5.25
CA PHE A 93 -15.10 5.10 -4.48
C PHE A 93 -14.41 5.70 -3.27
N ASP A 94 -14.72 6.97 -2.97
CA ASP A 94 -14.28 7.64 -1.77
C ASP A 94 -15.14 7.19 -0.58
N ASP A 95 -14.49 6.80 0.51
CA ASP A 95 -15.14 6.37 1.74
C ASP A 95 -15.35 7.53 2.72
N THR A 96 -14.83 8.72 2.43
CA THR A 96 -14.81 9.85 3.38
C THR A 96 -16.00 10.80 3.21
N GLU A 97 -16.53 10.95 2.00
CA GLU A 97 -17.59 11.92 1.69
C GLU A 97 -19.01 11.36 1.78
N SER A 98 -19.15 10.03 1.77
CA SER A 98 -20.46 9.37 1.77
C SER A 98 -20.63 8.51 3.02
N ARG A 99 -21.79 8.62 3.66
CA ARG A 99 -22.13 7.83 4.85
C ARG A 99 -22.38 6.34 4.52
N ASP A 100 -22.71 6.03 3.27
CA ASP A 100 -22.88 4.68 2.75
C ASP A 100 -21.60 4.08 2.17
N GLN A 101 -20.50 4.89 2.17
CA GLN A 101 -19.16 4.48 1.73
C GLN A 101 -19.04 4.12 0.23
N PHE A 102 -20.00 4.55 -0.57
CA PHE A 102 -19.96 4.58 -2.03
C PHE A 102 -20.09 6.02 -2.50
N GLY A 103 -19.19 6.90 -2.00
CA GLY A 103 -19.14 8.31 -2.35
C GLY A 103 -18.62 8.59 -3.73
N SER A 104 -18.03 9.76 -3.92
CA SER A 104 -17.50 10.21 -5.20
C SER A 104 -16.45 9.29 -5.77
N LEU A 105 -16.45 9.13 -7.08
CA LEU A 105 -15.38 8.42 -7.79
C LEU A 105 -14.13 9.30 -7.86
N TYR A 106 -12.97 8.71 -7.61
CA TYR A 106 -11.69 9.37 -7.81
C TYR A 106 -10.72 8.48 -8.61
N ALA A 107 -9.86 9.13 -9.42
CA ALA A 107 -8.84 8.43 -10.15
C ALA A 107 -7.71 7.98 -9.21
N LYS A 108 -7.63 6.67 -8.94
CA LYS A 108 -6.55 6.08 -8.14
C LYS A 108 -5.28 5.89 -8.94
N ARG A 109 -5.42 5.56 -10.23
CA ARG A 109 -4.34 5.43 -11.21
C ARG A 109 -4.75 6.12 -12.49
N ALA A 110 -3.84 6.88 -13.08
CA ALA A 110 -4.01 7.54 -14.37
C ALA A 110 -2.62 7.77 -14.93
N TYR A 111 -2.17 6.92 -15.83
CA TYR A 111 -0.84 7.02 -16.43
C TYR A 111 -0.81 6.49 -17.85
N VAL A 112 0.17 6.95 -18.60
CA VAL A 112 0.52 6.50 -19.94
C VAL A 112 1.98 6.08 -19.99
N GLY A 113 2.38 5.37 -21.02
CA GLY A 113 3.77 4.96 -21.16
C GLY A 113 4.07 4.36 -22.51
N LEU A 114 5.36 4.07 -22.68
CA LEU A 114 5.92 3.36 -23.81
C LEU A 114 6.72 2.17 -23.28
N GLY A 115 6.73 1.08 -24.03
CA GLY A 115 7.50 -0.09 -23.68
C GLY A 115 7.90 -0.92 -24.87
N SER A 116 8.85 -1.81 -24.62
CA SER A 116 9.17 -2.92 -25.50
C SER A 116 9.62 -4.12 -24.67
N LYS A 117 9.55 -5.32 -25.27
CA LYS A 117 10.05 -6.53 -24.59
C LYS A 117 11.55 -6.48 -24.31
N ALA A 118 12.32 -5.80 -25.17
CA ALA A 118 13.76 -5.73 -25.05
C ALA A 118 14.23 -4.69 -24.02
N THR A 119 13.57 -3.52 -23.97
CA THR A 119 14.03 -2.37 -23.17
C THR A 119 13.22 -2.11 -21.92
N GLY A 120 12.05 -2.79 -21.73
CA GLY A 120 11.15 -2.57 -20.61
C GLY A 120 10.17 -1.44 -20.84
N ASP A 121 9.49 -1.03 -19.77
CA ASP A 121 8.40 -0.05 -19.78
C ASP A 121 8.81 1.23 -19.07
N ILE A 122 8.53 2.39 -19.68
CA ILE A 122 8.59 3.69 -19.01
C ILE A 122 7.18 4.30 -18.96
N THR A 123 6.72 4.68 -17.77
CA THR A 123 5.37 5.16 -17.52
C THR A 123 5.37 6.48 -16.76
N PHE A 124 4.35 7.31 -17.02
CA PHE A 124 4.23 8.69 -16.53
C PHE A 124 2.83 8.96 -16.02
N GLY A 125 2.69 9.48 -14.80
CA GLY A 125 1.40 9.89 -14.25
C GLY A 125 1.14 9.41 -12.82
N ARG A 126 -0.13 9.39 -12.44
CA ARG A 126 -0.58 8.89 -11.12
C ARG A 126 -0.49 7.38 -11.08
N GLN A 127 0.45 6.84 -10.33
CA GLN A 127 0.69 5.41 -10.28
C GLN A 127 1.39 4.95 -9.01
N LEU A 128 1.53 3.64 -8.88
CA LEU A 128 2.31 3.00 -7.81
C LEU A 128 3.80 3.13 -8.09
N THR A 129 4.59 3.12 -7.02
CA THR A 129 6.05 2.94 -7.05
C THR A 129 6.41 1.48 -6.83
N ILE A 130 7.69 1.15 -6.98
CA ILE A 130 8.20 -0.21 -6.68
C ILE A 130 7.93 -0.63 -5.23
N ALA A 131 7.85 0.32 -4.30
CA ALA A 131 7.61 0.02 -2.89
C ALA A 131 6.24 -0.62 -2.62
N ASP A 132 5.25 -0.44 -3.51
CA ASP A 132 3.95 -1.11 -3.36
C ASP A 132 4.06 -2.63 -3.57
N ASP A 133 5.03 -3.07 -4.36
CA ASP A 133 5.23 -4.46 -4.72
C ASP A 133 6.00 -5.26 -3.64
N LEU A 134 6.41 -4.61 -2.52
CA LEU A 134 7.36 -5.15 -1.55
C LEU A 134 6.75 -5.94 -0.37
N THR A 135 5.49 -6.31 -0.39
CA THR A 135 4.94 -7.21 0.63
C THR A 135 4.46 -8.50 0.00
N GLN A 136 4.60 -9.60 0.73
CA GLN A 136 4.13 -10.93 0.35
C GLN A 136 3.13 -11.53 1.33
N ALA A 137 2.86 -10.85 2.44
CA ALA A 137 1.81 -11.24 3.36
C ALA A 137 0.45 -11.19 2.65
N ASN A 138 -0.37 -12.20 2.89
CA ASN A 138 -1.74 -12.23 2.38
C ASN A 138 -2.65 -11.40 3.29
N ASP A 139 -3.47 -10.59 2.70
CA ASP A 139 -4.58 -9.88 3.34
C ASP A 139 -5.68 -9.58 2.31
N TYR A 140 -6.90 -9.46 2.78
CA TYR A 140 -8.01 -8.97 1.98
C TYR A 140 -8.41 -7.55 2.38
N GLU A 141 -8.52 -7.26 3.67
CA GLU A 141 -9.03 -5.98 4.14
C GLU A 141 -8.21 -5.35 5.27
N TYR A 142 -7.71 -6.16 6.19
CA TYR A 142 -7.10 -5.65 7.41
C TYR A 142 -5.58 -5.63 7.39
N GLY A 143 -4.97 -5.66 6.20
CA GLY A 143 -3.52 -5.56 6.05
C GLY A 143 -2.93 -4.37 6.81
N PHE A 144 -1.93 -4.63 7.65
CA PHE A 144 -1.34 -3.61 8.53
C PHE A 144 0.17 -3.42 8.35
N ILE A 145 0.78 -4.05 7.33
CA ILE A 145 2.21 -3.87 7.06
C ILE A 145 2.44 -2.42 6.60
N PRO A 146 3.26 -1.63 7.33
CA PRO A 146 3.31 -0.20 7.17
C PRO A 146 4.28 0.27 6.07
N LYS A 147 4.46 -0.47 4.96
CA LYS A 147 5.44 -0.19 3.90
C LYS A 147 5.43 1.26 3.43
N GLY A 148 4.27 1.88 3.26
CA GLY A 148 4.10 3.27 2.83
C GLY A 148 4.64 4.31 3.82
N LYS A 149 4.83 3.95 5.11
CA LYS A 149 5.49 4.80 6.08
C LYS A 149 7.01 4.82 5.92
N TYR A 150 7.57 3.85 5.20
CA TYR A 150 9.00 3.68 4.98
C TYR A 150 9.44 4.26 3.64
N ILE A 151 8.79 3.85 2.56
CA ILE A 151 8.99 4.37 1.21
C ILE A 151 7.61 4.73 0.64
N PRO A 152 7.43 5.87 -0.06
CA PRO A 152 6.17 6.18 -0.73
C PRO A 152 5.77 5.07 -1.70
N THR A 153 4.56 4.52 -1.56
CA THR A 153 4.04 3.43 -2.41
C THR A 153 3.31 3.91 -3.65
N SER A 154 3.05 5.21 -3.75
CA SER A 154 2.39 5.83 -4.91
C SER A 154 2.68 7.32 -4.97
N GLY A 155 2.32 7.96 -6.08
CA GLY A 155 2.37 9.40 -6.26
C GLY A 155 1.42 9.87 -7.36
N THR A 156 1.12 11.16 -7.39
CA THR A 156 0.29 11.79 -8.42
C THR A 156 1.07 12.10 -9.69
N GLY A 157 2.35 12.44 -9.56
CA GLY A 157 3.28 12.65 -10.67
C GLY A 157 4.48 11.73 -10.49
N VAL A 158 4.46 10.56 -11.13
CA VAL A 158 5.53 9.57 -11.03
C VAL A 158 6.01 9.22 -12.43
N VAL A 159 7.32 9.22 -12.61
CA VAL A 159 7.98 8.52 -13.71
C VAL A 159 8.46 7.19 -13.15
N ARG A 160 8.08 6.09 -13.79
CA ARG A 160 8.50 4.74 -13.38
C ARG A 160 9.05 4.01 -14.59
N TYR A 161 10.15 3.31 -14.39
CA TYR A 161 10.76 2.41 -15.34
C TYR A 161 10.78 1.00 -14.77
N ASP A 162 10.34 0.01 -15.54
CA ASP A 162 10.35 -1.41 -15.19
C ASP A 162 11.04 -2.20 -16.29
N TYR A 163 12.12 -2.90 -15.96
CA TYR A 163 12.81 -3.82 -16.86
C TYR A 163 12.55 -5.26 -16.45
N LYS A 164 12.12 -6.08 -17.41
CA LYS A 164 11.74 -7.50 -17.24
C LYS A 164 12.40 -8.41 -18.27
N GLY A 165 13.47 -7.95 -18.92
CA GLY A 165 14.16 -8.71 -19.98
C GLY A 165 14.95 -9.92 -19.47
N ILE A 166 15.09 -10.10 -18.16
CA ILE A 166 15.73 -11.26 -17.55
C ILE A 166 14.64 -12.11 -16.90
N GLU A 167 14.59 -13.40 -17.23
CA GLU A 167 13.61 -14.33 -16.68
C GLU A 167 13.69 -14.37 -15.14
N GLY A 168 12.54 -14.23 -14.49
CA GLY A 168 12.43 -14.21 -13.04
C GLY A 168 12.90 -12.92 -12.37
N LEU A 169 13.45 -11.94 -13.08
CA LEU A 169 13.94 -10.69 -12.50
C LEU A 169 13.21 -9.48 -13.09
N GLN A 170 12.62 -8.66 -12.20
CA GLN A 170 12.20 -7.30 -12.53
C GLN A 170 13.09 -6.31 -11.80
N LEU A 171 13.65 -5.36 -12.54
CA LEU A 171 14.33 -4.19 -11.99
C LEU A 171 13.42 -2.97 -12.18
N SER A 172 13.31 -2.14 -11.17
CA SER A 172 12.44 -0.96 -11.22
C SER A 172 13.13 0.25 -10.65
N ALA A 173 12.86 1.40 -11.27
CA ALA A 173 13.24 2.71 -10.77
C ALA A 173 12.04 3.65 -10.86
N ASN A 174 11.89 4.55 -9.90
CA ASN A 174 10.88 5.59 -9.99
C ASN A 174 11.38 6.93 -9.46
N TYR A 175 10.82 8.00 -10.01
CA TYR A 175 10.96 9.36 -9.50
C TYR A 175 9.56 9.95 -9.28
N ASN A 176 9.32 10.48 -8.08
CA ASN A 176 8.09 11.15 -7.71
C ASN A 176 8.35 12.66 -7.68
N PHE A 177 7.61 13.40 -8.49
CA PHE A 177 7.57 14.85 -8.43
C PHE A 177 6.83 15.35 -7.18
N GLY A 178 7.02 16.59 -6.84
CA GLY A 178 6.35 17.22 -5.70
C GLY A 178 4.83 17.29 -5.89
N GLN A 179 4.11 17.11 -4.79
CA GLN A 179 2.65 17.12 -4.77
C GLN A 179 2.13 18.39 -4.08
N ARG A 180 2.53 19.56 -4.59
CA ARG A 180 2.22 20.85 -3.94
C ARG A 180 0.84 21.38 -4.30
N HIS A 181 0.39 21.12 -5.53
CA HIS A 181 -0.81 21.73 -6.11
C HIS A 181 -1.57 20.71 -6.95
N ASP A 182 -2.89 20.90 -7.07
CA ASP A 182 -3.70 20.22 -8.06
C ASP A 182 -3.47 20.84 -9.47
N GLU A 183 -4.20 20.34 -10.46
CA GLU A 183 -4.11 20.82 -11.86
C GLU A 183 -4.50 22.29 -12.03
N MET A 184 -5.26 22.85 -11.10
CA MET A 184 -5.68 24.25 -11.07
C MET A 184 -4.77 25.14 -10.21
N GLY A 185 -3.70 24.58 -9.64
CA GLY A 185 -2.78 25.30 -8.79
C GLY A 185 -3.20 25.43 -7.33
N ASN A 186 -4.26 24.72 -6.89
CA ASN A 186 -4.67 24.75 -5.50
C ASN A 186 -3.76 23.89 -4.63
N PRO A 187 -3.48 24.30 -3.39
CA PRO A 187 -2.70 23.47 -2.46
C PRO A 187 -3.40 22.13 -2.18
N LEU A 188 -2.67 21.03 -2.33
CA LEU A 188 -3.21 19.67 -2.08
C LEU A 188 -3.42 19.37 -0.59
N LYS A 189 -2.85 20.18 0.31
CA LYS A 189 -2.96 20.03 1.74
C LYS A 189 -3.28 21.38 2.38
N THR A 190 -4.24 21.36 3.28
CA THR A 190 -4.63 22.55 4.05
C THR A 190 -4.63 22.23 5.54
N LYS A 191 -4.47 23.26 6.35
CA LYS A 191 -4.69 23.21 7.81
C LYS A 191 -5.74 24.24 8.21
N LYS A 192 -6.37 24.04 9.37
CA LYS A 192 -7.31 25.02 9.92
C LYS A 192 -6.59 26.36 10.14
N GLY A 193 -7.12 27.41 9.52
CA GLY A 193 -6.74 28.80 9.73
C GLY A 193 -7.54 29.45 10.86
N ALA A 194 -7.52 30.77 10.91
CA ALA A 194 -8.39 31.53 11.82
C ALA A 194 -9.86 31.46 11.35
N LEU A 195 -10.80 31.82 12.23
CA LEU A 195 -12.18 32.05 11.83
C LEU A 195 -12.25 33.32 10.99
N ASP A 196 -13.10 33.35 9.97
CA ASP A 196 -13.40 34.56 9.20
C ASP A 196 -14.26 35.54 10.02
N ALA A 197 -14.54 36.70 9.45
CA ALA A 197 -15.34 37.74 10.09
C ALA A 197 -16.78 37.28 10.44
N ASN A 198 -17.26 36.20 9.82
CA ASN A 198 -18.59 35.62 10.04
C ASN A 198 -18.54 34.41 10.99
N GLY A 199 -17.37 34.09 11.57
CA GLY A 199 -17.19 32.96 12.47
C GLY A 199 -17.02 31.61 11.78
N ASN A 200 -16.85 31.55 10.45
CA ASN A 200 -16.64 30.31 9.72
C ASN A 200 -15.17 29.88 9.78
N GLN A 201 -14.95 28.57 9.82
CA GLN A 201 -13.61 28.00 9.77
C GLN A 201 -12.95 28.22 8.42
N THR A 202 -11.83 28.95 8.41
CA THR A 202 -11.01 29.06 7.20
C THR A 202 -9.99 27.93 7.13
N TYR A 203 -9.49 27.68 5.92
CA TYR A 203 -8.42 26.72 5.66
C TYR A 203 -7.31 27.42 4.89
N VAL A 204 -6.08 27.23 5.32
CA VAL A 204 -4.89 27.80 4.69
C VAL A 204 -4.00 26.70 4.14
N ALA A 205 -3.27 26.99 3.09
CA ALA A 205 -2.30 26.06 2.54
C ALA A 205 -1.27 25.63 3.58
N ASP A 206 -1.05 24.34 3.70
CA ASP A 206 0.00 23.77 4.54
C ASP A 206 0.87 22.80 3.72
N PRO A 207 1.93 23.27 3.09
CA PRO A 207 2.84 22.42 2.34
C PRO A 207 3.70 21.51 3.25
N THR A 208 3.70 21.74 4.55
CA THR A 208 4.56 21.03 5.50
C THR A 208 4.27 19.53 5.51
N GLY A 209 5.30 18.73 5.27
CA GLY A 209 5.21 17.27 5.21
C GLY A 209 4.67 16.71 3.89
N ASN A 210 4.35 17.55 2.89
CA ASN A 210 4.15 17.07 1.53
C ASN A 210 5.49 16.60 0.94
N ILE A 211 5.42 15.63 0.04
CA ILE A 211 6.61 15.19 -0.68
C ILE A 211 7.04 16.31 -1.64
N LYS A 212 8.28 16.80 -1.47
CA LYS A 212 8.93 17.70 -2.41
C LYS A 212 9.43 16.96 -3.64
N ASN A 213 10.10 15.84 -3.43
CA ASN A 213 10.45 14.83 -4.42
C ASN A 213 10.81 13.53 -3.71
N ALA A 214 10.73 12.42 -4.45
CA ALA A 214 11.23 11.14 -3.96
C ALA A 214 11.74 10.30 -5.13
N TYR A 215 12.66 9.38 -4.85
CA TYR A 215 13.07 8.36 -5.81
C TYR A 215 13.14 7.00 -5.13
N GLY A 216 12.95 5.97 -5.93
CA GLY A 216 13.01 4.59 -5.49
C GLY A 216 13.70 3.70 -6.52
N LEU A 217 14.40 2.70 -6.03
CA LEU A 217 15.01 1.63 -6.81
C LEU A 217 14.62 0.31 -6.17
N GLY A 218 14.40 -0.73 -6.98
CA GLY A 218 14.07 -2.03 -6.44
C GLY A 218 14.23 -3.16 -7.42
N ALA A 219 14.21 -4.37 -6.88
CA ALA A 219 14.27 -5.61 -7.60
C ALA A 219 13.25 -6.61 -7.04
N LEU A 220 12.59 -7.33 -7.94
CA LEU A 220 11.73 -8.47 -7.64
C LEU A 220 12.37 -9.69 -8.35
N TYR A 221 12.69 -10.72 -7.59
CA TYR A 221 13.31 -11.93 -8.11
C TYR A 221 12.52 -13.16 -7.75
N THR A 222 12.18 -13.97 -8.75
CA THR A 222 11.45 -15.23 -8.58
C THR A 222 12.23 -16.35 -9.26
N ALA A 223 12.59 -17.37 -8.51
CA ALA A 223 13.28 -18.55 -9.01
C ALA A 223 12.69 -19.82 -8.37
N GLY A 224 11.97 -20.61 -9.16
CA GLY A 224 11.25 -21.77 -8.65
C GLY A 224 10.24 -21.37 -7.56
N ASP A 225 10.42 -21.87 -6.36
CA ASP A 225 9.56 -21.62 -5.18
C ASP A 225 9.99 -20.39 -4.37
N LEU A 226 11.11 -19.75 -4.72
CA LEU A 226 11.64 -18.57 -4.05
C LEU A 226 11.10 -17.29 -4.70
N ASP A 227 10.64 -16.34 -3.90
CA ASP A 227 10.30 -14.96 -4.28
C ASP A 227 11.02 -14.00 -3.32
N ALA A 228 11.97 -13.24 -3.81
CA ALA A 228 12.77 -12.29 -3.05
C ALA A 228 12.60 -10.89 -3.63
N ARG A 229 12.34 -9.91 -2.78
CA ARG A 229 12.04 -8.53 -3.19
C ARG A 229 12.83 -7.55 -2.33
N PHE A 230 13.30 -6.49 -2.96
CA PHE A 230 14.03 -5.43 -2.28
C PHE A 230 13.70 -4.08 -2.90
N ALA A 231 13.61 -3.04 -2.08
CA ALA A 231 13.57 -1.66 -2.53
C ALA A 231 14.28 -0.72 -1.56
N TYR A 232 14.89 0.31 -2.13
CA TYR A 232 15.39 1.50 -1.46
C TYR A 232 14.61 2.72 -1.95
N GLY A 233 14.35 3.67 -1.07
CA GLY A 233 13.73 4.94 -1.43
C GLY A 233 14.24 6.09 -0.60
N HIS A 234 14.45 7.22 -1.26
CA HIS A 234 14.76 8.51 -0.63
C HIS A 234 13.62 9.49 -0.85
N THR A 235 13.23 10.21 0.20
CA THR A 235 12.12 11.17 0.15
C THR A 235 12.57 12.47 0.79
N ASN A 236 12.42 13.58 0.07
CA ASN A 236 12.52 14.93 0.60
C ASN A 236 11.10 15.48 0.80
N TYR A 237 10.88 16.13 1.91
CA TYR A 237 9.61 16.76 2.27
C TYR A 237 9.69 18.28 2.23
N GLU A 238 8.55 18.91 1.97
CA GLU A 238 8.40 20.34 2.15
C GLU A 238 8.48 20.70 3.64
N THR A 239 9.16 21.77 3.92
CA THR A 239 9.26 22.34 5.26
C THR A 239 8.84 23.80 5.20
N GLY A 240 8.16 24.28 6.21
CA GLY A 240 7.83 25.72 6.36
C GLY A 240 9.03 26.57 6.83
N SER A 241 10.22 25.98 6.93
CA SER A 241 11.44 26.62 7.43
C SER A 241 12.64 26.21 6.59
N SER A 242 13.81 26.80 6.86
CA SER A 242 15.09 26.41 6.26
C SER A 242 15.60 25.02 6.68
N ALA A 243 14.96 24.39 7.66
CA ALA A 243 15.33 23.05 8.10
C ALA A 243 15.04 21.99 7.04
N SER A 244 15.92 21.01 6.87
CA SER A 244 15.71 19.91 5.94
C SER A 244 14.87 18.82 6.59
N HIS A 245 13.90 18.26 5.83
CA HIS A 245 13.16 17.06 6.22
C HIS A 245 13.32 15.99 5.13
N ARG A 246 13.97 14.89 5.47
CA ARG A 246 14.26 13.79 4.55
C ARG A 246 14.13 12.43 5.22
N LYS A 247 13.88 11.41 4.41
CA LYS A 247 13.76 10.03 4.86
C LYS A 247 14.41 9.09 3.86
N ASP A 248 15.25 8.19 4.35
CA ASP A 248 15.82 7.06 3.64
C ASP A 248 15.13 5.79 4.14
N GLY A 249 14.59 4.99 3.24
CA GLY A 249 13.84 3.78 3.54
C GLY A 249 14.35 2.57 2.78
N PHE A 250 14.29 1.40 3.42
CA PHE A 250 14.59 0.09 2.87
C PHE A 250 13.43 -0.84 3.15
N LEU A 251 13.02 -1.59 2.13
CA LEU A 251 12.04 -2.66 2.25
C LEU A 251 12.64 -3.94 1.66
N ALA A 252 12.38 -5.06 2.31
CA ALA A 252 12.72 -6.38 1.81
C ALA A 252 11.59 -7.35 2.11
N SER A 253 11.39 -8.32 1.22
CA SER A 253 10.39 -9.34 1.38
C SER A 253 10.91 -10.66 0.81
N LEU A 254 10.70 -11.75 1.55
CA LEU A 254 11.07 -13.09 1.15
C LEU A 254 9.87 -14.00 1.25
N GLY A 255 9.60 -14.78 0.23
CA GLY A 255 8.60 -15.83 0.19
C GLY A 255 9.21 -17.14 -0.27
N TYR A 256 8.84 -18.22 0.37
CA TYR A 256 9.22 -19.56 -0.07
C TYR A 256 8.02 -20.50 -0.02
N LYS A 257 7.79 -21.19 -1.13
CA LYS A 257 6.68 -22.12 -1.27
C LYS A 257 7.23 -23.56 -1.16
N PHE A 258 6.60 -24.39 -0.34
CA PHE A 258 6.89 -25.82 -0.27
C PHE A 258 5.58 -26.58 -0.04
N ALA A 259 5.32 -27.58 -0.89
CA ALA A 259 4.03 -28.25 -0.95
C ALA A 259 2.87 -27.25 -0.95
N ASP A 260 1.92 -27.38 -0.02
CA ASP A 260 0.75 -26.51 0.11
C ASP A 260 1.00 -25.28 1.01
N PHE A 261 2.22 -25.10 1.53
CA PHE A 261 2.61 -23.97 2.36
C PHE A 261 3.35 -22.90 1.56
N LYS A 262 3.11 -21.64 1.88
CA LYS A 262 3.96 -20.50 1.57
C LYS A 262 4.33 -19.81 2.88
N LEU A 263 5.62 -19.71 3.16
CA LEU A 263 6.14 -18.88 4.24
C LEU A 263 6.55 -17.53 3.67
N THR A 264 6.29 -16.45 4.41
CA THR A 264 6.65 -15.09 4.02
C THR A 264 7.33 -14.37 5.18
N GLY A 265 8.19 -13.42 4.83
CA GLY A 265 8.79 -12.50 5.78
C GLY A 265 8.96 -11.15 5.14
N ASP A 266 8.35 -10.12 5.73
CA ASP A 266 8.48 -8.74 5.28
C ASP A 266 9.29 -7.93 6.30
N PHE A 267 10.17 -7.08 5.82
CA PHE A 267 11.06 -6.23 6.61
C PHE A 267 11.06 -4.81 6.06
N GLY A 268 11.13 -3.83 6.96
CA GLY A 268 11.36 -2.44 6.59
C GLY A 268 12.25 -1.74 7.61
N TYR A 269 13.11 -0.86 7.12
CA TYR A 269 13.91 0.06 7.92
C TYR A 269 13.82 1.47 7.31
N ALA A 270 13.70 2.50 8.17
CA ALA A 270 13.82 3.87 7.72
C ALA A 270 14.55 4.73 8.74
N HIS A 271 15.37 5.63 8.19
CA HIS A 271 15.99 6.74 8.89
C HIS A 271 15.40 8.05 8.40
N GLU A 272 14.83 8.83 9.30
CA GLU A 272 14.18 10.10 8.98
C GLU A 272 14.85 11.22 9.79
N LYS A 273 15.22 12.30 9.10
CA LYS A 273 15.78 13.51 9.71
C LYS A 273 14.84 14.67 9.43
N ASN A 274 14.42 15.37 10.49
CA ASN A 274 13.60 16.58 10.40
C ASN A 274 14.26 17.66 11.30
N GLY A 275 14.94 18.60 10.69
CA GLY A 275 15.87 19.49 11.40
C GLY A 275 16.93 18.68 12.15
N ASP A 276 17.01 18.86 13.46
CA ASP A 276 17.93 18.12 14.34
C ASP A 276 17.36 16.79 14.83
N ALA A 277 16.04 16.61 14.75
CA ALA A 277 15.38 15.38 15.16
C ALA A 277 15.72 14.22 14.20
N LYS A 278 16.10 13.08 14.76
CA LYS A 278 16.42 11.85 14.02
C LYS A 278 15.51 10.74 14.51
N LEU A 279 14.74 10.15 13.60
CA LEU A 279 13.84 9.03 13.85
C LEU A 279 14.36 7.79 13.12
N ASN A 280 14.57 6.70 13.86
CA ASN A 280 14.81 5.38 13.29
C ASN A 280 13.59 4.51 13.54
N LYS A 281 13.15 3.81 12.52
CA LYS A 281 12.05 2.85 12.61
C LYS A 281 12.33 1.60 11.81
N PHE A 282 11.85 0.47 12.29
CA PHE A 282 11.91 -0.78 11.57
C PHE A 282 10.68 -1.62 11.89
N TYR A 283 10.34 -2.51 10.98
CA TYR A 283 9.39 -3.59 11.22
C TYR A 283 9.90 -4.92 10.70
N VAL A 284 9.37 -5.99 11.28
CA VAL A 284 9.46 -7.36 10.78
C VAL A 284 8.07 -7.97 10.81
N SER A 285 7.72 -8.74 9.77
CA SER A 285 6.43 -9.39 9.67
C SER A 285 6.56 -10.78 9.05
N PRO A 286 6.79 -11.82 9.85
CA PRO A 286 6.65 -13.19 9.38
C PRO A 286 5.19 -13.52 9.13
N GLY A 287 4.95 -14.34 8.10
CA GLY A 287 3.62 -14.76 7.70
C GLY A 287 3.61 -16.13 7.04
N PHE A 288 2.41 -16.63 6.81
CA PHE A 288 2.19 -17.89 6.12
C PHE A 288 0.90 -17.87 5.31
N ALA A 289 0.82 -18.74 4.32
CA ALA A 289 -0.42 -19.17 3.70
C ALA A 289 -0.38 -20.70 3.54
N TYR A 290 -1.50 -21.36 3.84
CA TYR A 290 -1.69 -22.79 3.68
C TYR A 290 -2.89 -23.06 2.79
N GLN A 291 -2.64 -23.77 1.68
CA GLN A 291 -3.69 -24.20 0.74
C GLN A 291 -4.38 -25.43 1.28
N VAL A 292 -5.58 -25.27 1.84
CA VAL A 292 -6.36 -26.36 2.44
C VAL A 292 -7.00 -27.24 1.37
N THR A 293 -7.52 -26.61 0.32
CA THR A 293 -8.07 -27.24 -0.88
C THR A 293 -7.69 -26.39 -2.11
N PRO A 294 -7.85 -26.87 -3.35
CA PRO A 294 -7.62 -26.02 -4.54
C PRO A 294 -8.42 -24.69 -4.54
N ALA A 295 -9.53 -24.64 -3.79
CA ALA A 295 -10.41 -23.48 -3.71
C ALA A 295 -10.28 -22.67 -2.42
N SER A 296 -9.57 -23.14 -1.38
CA SER A 296 -9.53 -22.51 -0.08
C SER A 296 -8.13 -22.45 0.51
N GLN A 297 -7.82 -21.34 1.18
CA GLN A 297 -6.58 -21.17 1.93
C GLN A 297 -6.84 -20.54 3.31
N VAL A 298 -5.93 -20.80 4.23
CA VAL A 298 -5.80 -20.09 5.50
C VAL A 298 -4.47 -19.35 5.49
N TYR A 299 -4.45 -18.11 5.97
CA TYR A 299 -3.26 -17.28 5.97
C TYR A 299 -3.19 -16.42 7.22
N GLY A 300 -2.02 -15.98 7.53
CA GLY A 300 -1.83 -15.05 8.64
C GLY A 300 -0.43 -14.47 8.66
N ASN A 301 -0.30 -13.37 9.39
CA ASN A 301 0.97 -12.74 9.63
C ASN A 301 1.00 -12.04 10.99
N TYR A 302 2.21 -11.88 11.51
CA TYR A 302 2.51 -11.11 12.69
C TYR A 302 3.30 -9.88 12.30
N LEU A 303 3.08 -8.74 12.98
CA LEU A 303 3.87 -7.53 12.83
C LEU A 303 4.52 -7.16 14.16
N TYR A 304 5.81 -6.89 14.12
CA TYR A 304 6.49 -6.09 15.11
C TYR A 304 7.06 -4.83 14.47
N GLU A 305 6.67 -3.65 14.98
CA GLU A 305 7.23 -2.36 14.54
C GLU A 305 7.79 -1.62 15.74
N ARG A 306 8.94 -0.98 15.57
CA ARG A 306 9.54 -0.06 16.54
C ARG A 306 9.95 1.22 15.84
N ALA A 307 9.58 2.35 16.46
CA ALA A 307 10.03 3.68 16.08
C ALA A 307 10.67 4.34 17.30
N LYS A 308 11.82 5.01 17.11
CA LYS A 308 12.54 5.71 18.18
C LYS A 308 13.14 7.01 17.65
N VAL A 309 12.77 8.12 18.27
CA VAL A 309 13.45 9.40 18.10
C VAL A 309 14.74 9.36 18.92
N LYS A 310 15.85 9.84 18.33
CA LYS A 310 17.11 9.97 19.07
C LYS A 310 16.89 10.93 20.25
N ASP A 311 17.26 10.51 21.43
CA ASP A 311 17.11 11.25 22.70
C ASP A 311 15.66 11.69 23.00
N GLY A 312 14.68 11.02 22.40
CA GLY A 312 13.26 11.33 22.47
C GLY A 312 12.38 10.07 22.58
N ASP A 313 11.09 10.26 22.28
CA ASP A 313 10.04 9.26 22.39
C ASP A 313 10.32 7.98 21.59
N LYS A 314 9.71 6.89 22.03
CA LYS A 314 9.67 5.61 21.28
C LYS A 314 8.26 5.07 21.22
N ALA A 315 7.98 4.31 20.15
CA ALA A 315 6.76 3.55 19.98
C ALA A 315 7.08 2.09 19.62
N LYS A 316 6.20 1.19 20.04
CA LYS A 316 6.24 -0.23 19.69
C LYS A 316 4.84 -0.67 19.29
N THR A 317 4.75 -1.41 18.18
CA THR A 317 3.50 -1.97 17.68
C THR A 317 3.65 -3.48 17.52
N HIS A 318 2.65 -4.21 17.96
CA HIS A 318 2.48 -5.64 17.71
C HIS A 318 1.15 -5.83 17.02
N GLY A 319 1.11 -6.63 15.97
CA GLY A 319 -0.10 -6.93 15.22
C GLY A 319 -0.19 -8.40 14.86
N PHE A 320 -1.42 -8.93 14.85
CA PHE A 320 -1.74 -10.27 14.35
C PHE A 320 -2.88 -10.13 13.36
N LEU A 321 -2.77 -10.81 12.23
CA LEU A 321 -3.81 -10.99 11.24
C LEU A 321 -3.97 -12.48 10.99
N LEU A 322 -5.21 -12.94 10.92
CA LEU A 322 -5.56 -14.29 10.52
C LEU A 322 -6.78 -14.22 9.61
N GLY A 323 -6.75 -14.99 8.52
CA GLY A 323 -7.83 -15.04 7.57
C GLY A 323 -7.94 -16.41 6.90
N ALA A 324 -9.09 -16.61 6.29
CA ALA A 324 -9.36 -17.74 5.40
C ALA A 324 -10.21 -17.24 4.23
N ASP A 325 -10.01 -17.85 3.07
CA ASP A 325 -10.81 -17.58 1.88
C ASP A 325 -11.34 -18.85 1.22
N TYR A 326 -12.38 -18.69 0.44
CA TYR A 326 -12.96 -19.71 -0.40
C TYR A 326 -13.36 -19.12 -1.77
N LYS A 327 -12.78 -19.66 -2.83
CA LYS A 327 -13.08 -19.31 -4.22
C LYS A 327 -14.28 -20.12 -4.70
N LEU A 328 -15.48 -19.50 -4.65
CA LEU A 328 -16.69 -20.08 -5.23
C LEU A 328 -16.56 -20.24 -6.75
N HIS A 329 -15.86 -19.29 -7.36
CA HIS A 329 -15.57 -19.24 -8.79
C HIS A 329 -14.27 -18.45 -8.99
N LYS A 330 -13.62 -18.54 -10.16
CA LYS A 330 -12.45 -17.70 -10.49
C LYS A 330 -12.72 -16.20 -10.33
N GLN A 331 -13.98 -15.78 -10.43
CA GLN A 331 -14.41 -14.38 -10.29
C GLN A 331 -15.06 -14.07 -8.94
N VAL A 332 -15.30 -15.05 -8.07
CA VAL A 332 -16.01 -14.84 -6.80
C VAL A 332 -15.25 -15.46 -5.64
N VAL A 333 -14.88 -14.63 -4.69
CA VAL A 333 -14.17 -15.02 -3.46
C VAL A 333 -14.95 -14.58 -2.24
N LEU A 334 -15.20 -15.51 -1.33
CA LEU A 334 -15.62 -15.23 0.04
C LEU A 334 -14.40 -15.27 0.96
N PHE A 335 -14.38 -14.44 1.99
CA PHE A 335 -13.31 -14.48 2.99
C PHE A 335 -13.83 -14.10 4.38
N VAL A 336 -13.12 -14.60 5.38
CA VAL A 336 -13.19 -14.12 6.76
C VAL A 336 -11.79 -13.68 7.16
N GLU A 337 -11.68 -12.51 7.78
CA GLU A 337 -10.40 -11.98 8.21
C GLU A 337 -10.55 -11.24 9.53
N GLY A 338 -9.56 -11.38 10.40
CA GLY A 338 -9.50 -10.66 11.66
C GLY A 338 -8.12 -10.12 11.94
N LYS A 339 -8.06 -9.00 12.66
CA LYS A 339 -6.83 -8.40 13.15
C LYS A 339 -6.91 -8.06 14.63
N TYR A 340 -5.74 -8.05 15.26
CA TYR A 340 -5.53 -7.48 16.59
C TYR A 340 -4.19 -6.73 16.60
N VAL A 341 -4.22 -5.43 16.82
CA VAL A 341 -3.03 -4.57 16.84
C VAL A 341 -2.96 -3.83 18.17
N THR A 342 -1.79 -3.85 18.80
CA THR A 342 -1.48 -3.06 20.00
C THR A 342 -0.30 -2.14 19.72
N ALA A 343 -0.52 -0.83 19.83
CA ALA A 343 0.53 0.17 19.79
C ALA A 343 0.74 0.77 21.18
N LYS A 344 2.02 0.89 21.59
CA LYS A 344 2.45 1.48 22.87
C LYS A 344 3.40 2.64 22.60
N LYS A 345 3.12 3.80 23.20
CA LYS A 345 3.99 4.97 23.16
C LYS A 345 4.66 5.17 24.51
N TYR A 346 5.91 5.57 24.49
CA TYR A 346 6.72 5.87 25.66
C TYR A 346 7.36 7.25 25.46
N THR A 347 7.13 8.13 26.40
CA THR A 347 7.72 9.47 26.43
C THR A 347 9.06 9.45 27.15
N ALA A 348 10.07 10.07 26.56
CA ALA A 348 11.40 10.18 27.17
C ALA A 348 11.37 11.08 28.40
N ASN A 349 12.13 10.68 29.41
CA ASN A 349 12.33 11.45 30.65
C ASN A 349 13.64 12.20 30.61
N LEU A 350 13.77 13.29 31.37
CA LEU A 350 14.99 14.08 31.51
C LEU A 350 16.19 13.24 31.99
N ASN A 351 15.95 12.16 32.72
CA ASN A 351 16.97 11.26 33.25
C ASN A 351 17.35 10.10 32.31
N GLY A 352 16.98 10.20 31.00
CA GLY A 352 17.28 9.17 29.98
C GLY A 352 16.39 7.94 30.05
N GLY A 353 15.41 7.86 30.96
CA GLY A 353 14.42 6.80 31.07
C GLY A 353 13.20 7.02 30.15
N TYR A 354 12.18 6.18 30.33
CA TYR A 354 10.93 6.25 29.56
C TYR A 354 9.73 6.08 30.47
N THR A 355 8.72 6.92 30.29
CA THR A 355 7.39 6.74 30.90
C THR A 355 6.43 6.18 29.86
N TYR A 356 5.72 5.13 30.22
CA TYR A 356 4.65 4.54 29.38
C TYR A 356 3.46 5.50 29.35
N SER A 357 3.23 6.15 28.20
CA SER A 357 2.30 7.28 28.11
C SER A 357 0.97 6.93 27.42
N GLN A 358 0.96 6.02 26.46
CA GLN A 358 -0.24 5.72 25.68
C GLN A 358 -0.28 4.27 25.21
N LYS A 359 -1.49 3.69 25.20
CA LYS A 359 -1.79 2.40 24.59
C LYS A 359 -2.97 2.51 23.65
N VAL A 360 -2.83 1.99 22.44
CA VAL A 360 -3.93 1.82 21.49
C VAL A 360 -4.08 0.34 21.20
N ASN A 361 -5.30 -0.18 21.36
CA ASN A 361 -5.67 -1.51 20.88
C ASN A 361 -6.67 -1.32 19.75
N ASP A 362 -6.39 -1.91 18.59
CA ASP A 362 -7.27 -1.93 17.42
C ASP A 362 -7.53 -3.38 17.04
N ARG A 363 -8.80 -3.74 16.96
CA ARG A 363 -9.23 -5.09 16.59
C ARG A 363 -10.44 -5.01 15.67
N ALA A 364 -10.44 -5.86 14.66
CA ALA A 364 -11.55 -6.00 13.75
C ALA A 364 -11.70 -7.46 13.33
N ILE A 365 -12.90 -7.83 13.00
CA ILE A 365 -13.24 -9.09 12.32
C ILE A 365 -14.31 -8.78 11.28
N GLY A 366 -14.18 -9.38 10.11
CA GLY A 366 -15.15 -9.20 9.04
C GLY A 366 -15.29 -10.42 8.15
N VAL A 367 -16.45 -10.54 7.56
CA VAL A 367 -16.76 -11.50 6.49
C VAL A 367 -17.06 -10.70 5.23
N GLY A 368 -16.36 -11.01 4.15
CA GLY A 368 -16.45 -10.24 2.93
C GLY A 368 -16.62 -11.09 1.68
N MET A 369 -17.05 -10.42 0.62
CA MET A 369 -17.16 -10.99 -0.72
C MET A 369 -16.52 -10.03 -1.72
N ARG A 370 -15.82 -10.62 -2.70
CA ARG A 370 -15.27 -9.92 -3.86
C ARG A 370 -15.78 -10.58 -5.12
N VAL A 371 -16.35 -9.79 -6.02
CA VAL A 371 -16.75 -10.20 -7.37
C VAL A 371 -15.90 -9.45 -8.36
N PHE A 372 -15.14 -10.18 -9.20
CA PHE A 372 -14.21 -9.64 -10.20
C PHE A 372 -14.83 -9.71 -11.59
N PHE A 373 -14.52 -8.77 -12.47
CA PHE A 373 -14.94 -8.71 -13.87
C PHE A 373 -13.88 -8.03 -14.74
#